data_3e3258a462d3c85f3b3d5fa2a873df05
#
_entry.id   3e3258a462d3c85f3b3d5fa2a873df05
#
_cell.length_a   1.000
_cell.length_b   1.000
_cell.length_c   1.000
_cell.angle_alpha   90.00
_cell.angle_beta   90.00
_cell.angle_gamma   90.00
#
_symmetry.space_group_name_H-M   'P 1'
#
loop_
_entity.id
_entity.type
_entity.pdbx_description
1 polymer ?
#
loop_
_entity_poly.entity_id
_entity_poly.type
_entity_poly.pdbx_seq_one_letter_code
_entity_poly.pdbx_strand_id
1 'polypeptide(L)'
;MAKHKKQKLNVASKTARPYHPPQPQKSSGKPKAVKKPEPTIPFQAEDRILLVGEGDFSFAKAIIEEHGCCDVTATCYDSQTELFEKYQPQAEEHVRFLEDEGQTVLYGTDATKLDQNKQLKKQGGQYDVVMFNFPHVGGKSKDVNRQVRFNQELLVSFFKSTIPLLATGGTIVVTLFEGEPYTLWNIRDLGRHSGLEVQRSFKFTAEAYPGYSHSRTLGNIQGGGGWKGEERDARSYVFQKKGDSATAGTAKSTKKPDQKRKRGGEGLSSDDDG
;
A
#
# COMPACT_ATOMS: atom_id res chain seq x y z
N MET A 1 49.76 -37.08 -86.94
CA MET A 1 49.63 -37.96 -85.75
C MET A 1 50.12 -37.23 -84.56
N ALA A 2 49.27 -36.66 -83.72
CA ALA A 2 49.59 -35.89 -82.56
C ALA A 2 49.29 -36.68 -81.27
N LYS A 3 50.28 -36.90 -80.42
CA LYS A 3 50.17 -37.62 -79.16
C LYS A 3 49.76 -36.66 -78.04
N HIS A 4 48.58 -36.79 -77.48
CA HIS A 4 48.17 -36.04 -76.29
C HIS A 4 48.79 -36.67 -75.02
N LYS A 5 49.56 -35.82 -74.27
CA LYS A 5 50.02 -36.13 -72.90
C LYS A 5 48.92 -35.78 -71.92
N LYS A 6 48.45 -36.80 -71.14
CA LYS A 6 47.59 -36.60 -70.00
C LYS A 6 48.39 -36.14 -68.78
N GLN A 7 48.12 -34.98 -68.27
CA GLN A 7 48.57 -34.53 -66.95
C GLN A 7 47.72 -35.12 -65.85
N LYS A 8 48.33 -35.76 -64.86
CA LYS A 8 47.67 -36.22 -63.65
C LYS A 8 47.64 -35.06 -62.62
N LEU A 9 46.45 -34.64 -62.23
CA LEU A 9 46.26 -33.71 -61.12
C LEU A 9 46.31 -34.52 -59.79
N ASN A 10 47.28 -34.17 -58.95
CA ASN A 10 47.34 -34.63 -57.56
C ASN A 10 46.30 -33.85 -56.73
N VAL A 11 45.24 -34.52 -56.26
CA VAL A 11 44.30 -33.99 -55.31
C VAL A 11 44.82 -34.32 -53.89
N ALA A 12 45.31 -33.31 -53.17
CA ALA A 12 45.66 -33.44 -51.75
C ALA A 12 44.34 -33.55 -50.92
N SER A 13 44.14 -34.69 -50.30
CA SER A 13 43.03 -34.90 -49.35
C SER A 13 43.30 -34.10 -48.05
N LYS A 14 42.53 -33.04 -47.82
CA LYS A 14 42.48 -32.37 -46.52
C LYS A 14 41.66 -33.23 -45.55
N THR A 15 42.33 -33.84 -44.59
CA THR A 15 41.70 -34.52 -43.45
C THR A 15 40.94 -33.48 -42.59
N ALA A 16 39.64 -33.59 -42.57
CA ALA A 16 38.78 -32.80 -41.72
C ALA A 16 39.04 -33.17 -40.23
N ARG A 17 39.31 -32.12 -39.41
CA ARG A 17 39.38 -32.30 -37.96
C ARG A 17 38.02 -32.66 -37.41
N PRO A 18 37.90 -33.59 -36.43
CA PRO A 18 36.63 -33.95 -35.83
C PRO A 18 36.09 -32.71 -35.05
N TYR A 19 34.79 -32.41 -35.30
CA TYR A 19 34.05 -31.40 -34.58
C TYR A 19 33.76 -31.89 -33.16
N HIS A 20 34.35 -31.23 -32.15
CA HIS A 20 33.96 -31.41 -30.74
C HIS A 20 32.92 -30.36 -30.40
N PRO A 21 31.68 -30.73 -30.07
CA PRO A 21 30.70 -29.77 -29.56
C PRO A 21 31.17 -29.18 -28.21
N PRO A 22 30.97 -27.89 -27.96
CA PRO A 22 31.33 -27.28 -26.68
C PRO A 22 30.55 -27.92 -25.54
N GLN A 23 31.23 -28.44 -24.55
CA GLN A 23 30.59 -28.95 -23.33
C GLN A 23 29.93 -27.79 -22.59
N PRO A 24 28.69 -27.97 -22.06
CA PRO A 24 28.04 -26.94 -21.25
C PRO A 24 28.86 -26.72 -19.96
N GLN A 25 29.43 -25.53 -19.81
CA GLN A 25 30.07 -25.13 -18.56
C GLN A 25 28.97 -25.10 -17.48
N LYS A 26 29.07 -25.98 -16.49
CA LYS A 26 28.26 -25.92 -15.27
C LYS A 26 28.70 -24.67 -14.49
N SER A 27 27.92 -23.58 -14.63
CA SER A 27 28.05 -22.44 -13.75
C SER A 27 27.57 -22.84 -12.35
N SER A 28 28.50 -23.12 -11.45
CA SER A 28 28.26 -23.35 -10.01
C SER A 28 28.04 -22.03 -9.28
N GLY A 29 27.13 -21.20 -9.77
CA GLY A 29 26.62 -20.06 -9.03
C GLY A 29 25.46 -20.52 -8.16
N LYS A 30 25.63 -20.67 -6.84
CA LYS A 30 24.51 -20.78 -5.92
C LYS A 30 23.59 -19.57 -6.19
N PRO A 31 22.27 -19.78 -6.37
CA PRO A 31 21.37 -18.64 -6.52
C PRO A 31 21.50 -17.77 -5.27
N LYS A 32 21.94 -16.51 -5.43
CA LYS A 32 21.86 -15.52 -4.36
C LYS A 32 20.38 -15.43 -3.97
N ALA A 33 20.07 -15.71 -2.70
CA ALA A 33 18.72 -15.54 -2.17
C ALA A 33 18.31 -14.08 -2.45
N VAL A 34 17.33 -13.91 -3.34
CA VAL A 34 16.72 -12.60 -3.60
C VAL A 34 16.01 -12.25 -2.31
N LYS A 35 16.51 -11.26 -1.57
CA LYS A 35 15.80 -10.71 -0.40
C LYS A 35 14.43 -10.28 -0.90
N LYS A 36 13.36 -10.82 -0.31
CA LYS A 36 12.00 -10.32 -0.57
C LYS A 36 12.00 -8.83 -0.22
N PRO A 37 11.45 -7.96 -1.07
CA PRO A 37 11.33 -6.54 -0.73
C PRO A 37 10.55 -6.40 0.58
N GLU A 38 11.00 -5.50 1.44
CA GLU A 38 10.29 -5.21 2.69
C GLU A 38 8.87 -4.71 2.38
N PRO A 39 7.86 -5.12 3.15
CA PRO A 39 6.50 -4.67 2.97
C PRO A 39 6.40 -3.15 3.19
N THR A 40 5.57 -2.49 2.38
CA THR A 40 5.34 -1.05 2.52
C THR A 40 4.20 -0.81 3.49
N ILE A 41 4.47 -0.10 4.58
CA ILE A 41 3.49 0.35 5.57
C ILE A 41 3.09 1.80 5.22
N PRO A 42 1.78 2.11 5.12
CA PRO A 42 1.31 3.43 4.68
C PRO A 42 1.13 4.46 5.81
N PHE A 43 1.54 4.16 7.02
CA PHE A 43 1.38 5.00 8.20
C PHE A 43 2.63 4.95 9.09
N GLN A 44 2.70 5.84 10.07
CA GLN A 44 3.70 5.85 11.15
C GLN A 44 3.00 5.58 12.49
N ALA A 45 3.77 5.23 13.52
CA ALA A 45 3.23 4.92 14.85
C ALA A 45 2.52 6.13 15.50
N GLU A 46 3.01 7.34 15.20
CA GLU A 46 2.52 8.61 15.75
C GLU A 46 1.33 9.20 14.95
N ASP A 47 0.99 8.62 13.81
CA ASP A 47 -0.12 9.11 12.98
C ASP A 47 -1.45 8.91 13.71
N ARG A 48 -2.33 9.90 13.57
CA ARG A 48 -3.72 9.76 13.93
C ARG A 48 -4.47 9.00 12.85
N ILE A 49 -4.86 7.77 13.14
CA ILE A 49 -5.38 6.82 12.16
C ILE A 49 -6.88 6.60 12.36
N LEU A 50 -7.65 6.73 11.27
CA LEU A 50 -9.04 6.31 11.21
C LEU A 50 -9.16 5.04 10.35
N LEU A 51 -9.58 3.94 10.95
CA LEU A 51 -9.92 2.70 10.25
C LEU A 51 -11.42 2.64 9.99
N VAL A 52 -11.80 2.45 8.74
CA VAL A 52 -13.21 2.48 8.33
C VAL A 52 -13.64 1.10 7.85
N GLY A 53 -14.77 0.63 8.38
CA GLY A 53 -15.38 -0.61 7.93
C GLY A 53 -14.62 -1.86 8.35
N GLU A 54 -14.05 -1.85 9.56
CA GLU A 54 -13.46 -3.05 10.14
C GLU A 54 -14.48 -4.18 10.25
N GLY A 55 -14.03 -5.40 10.03
CA GLY A 55 -14.82 -6.61 10.25
C GLY A 55 -14.75 -7.02 11.73
N ASP A 56 -13.77 -7.87 12.07
CA ASP A 56 -13.56 -8.37 13.43
C ASP A 56 -12.51 -7.56 14.23
N PHE A 57 -12.06 -6.41 13.73
CA PHE A 57 -11.05 -5.55 14.33
C PHE A 57 -9.64 -6.17 14.46
N SER A 58 -9.38 -7.30 13.79
CA SER A 58 -8.06 -7.92 13.82
C SER A 58 -6.98 -7.05 13.17
N PHE A 59 -7.31 -6.24 12.14
CA PHE A 59 -6.37 -5.31 11.53
C PHE A 59 -6.03 -4.14 12.48
N ALA A 60 -7.04 -3.58 13.16
CA ALA A 60 -6.84 -2.54 14.16
C ALA A 60 -5.92 -3.04 15.28
N LYS A 61 -6.16 -4.24 15.80
CA LYS A 61 -5.30 -4.88 16.80
C LYS A 61 -3.87 -5.04 16.28
N ALA A 62 -3.70 -5.58 15.08
CA ALA A 62 -2.38 -5.83 14.50
C ALA A 62 -1.53 -4.57 14.34
N ILE A 63 -2.10 -3.42 13.93
CA ILE A 63 -1.33 -2.18 13.79
C ILE A 63 -0.91 -1.57 15.13
N ILE A 64 -1.64 -1.83 16.20
CA ILE A 64 -1.28 -1.39 17.55
C ILE A 64 -0.18 -2.30 18.12
N GLU A 65 -0.35 -3.62 18.10
CA GLU A 65 0.60 -4.57 18.65
C GLU A 65 1.93 -4.57 17.90
N GLU A 66 1.89 -4.58 16.57
CA GLU A 66 3.08 -4.82 15.75
C GLU A 66 3.74 -3.54 15.23
N HIS A 67 2.97 -2.47 15.07
CA HIS A 67 3.47 -1.20 14.54
C HIS A 67 3.49 -0.07 15.57
N GLY A 68 2.99 -0.30 16.79
CA GLY A 68 3.02 0.65 17.89
C GLY A 68 2.14 1.88 17.67
N CYS A 69 1.07 1.76 16.85
CA CYS A 69 0.16 2.89 16.61
C CYS A 69 -0.57 3.26 17.89
N CYS A 70 -0.53 4.53 18.29
CA CYS A 70 -1.00 5.01 19.59
C CYS A 70 -2.27 5.88 19.55
N ASP A 71 -2.72 6.34 18.38
CA ASP A 71 -3.95 7.16 18.20
C ASP A 71 -4.80 6.55 17.07
N VAL A 72 -5.52 5.47 17.40
CA VAL A 72 -6.35 4.72 16.44
C VAL A 72 -7.83 4.85 16.78
N THR A 73 -8.61 5.35 15.82
CA THR A 73 -10.07 5.26 15.84
C THR A 73 -10.50 4.18 14.86
N ALA A 74 -10.98 3.06 15.35
CA ALA A 74 -11.45 1.94 14.54
C ALA A 74 -12.97 1.91 14.47
N THR A 75 -13.54 1.77 13.26
CA THR A 75 -14.99 1.86 13.07
C THR A 75 -15.53 0.67 12.29
N CYS A 76 -16.75 0.23 12.61
CA CYS A 76 -17.49 -0.75 11.83
C CYS A 76 -18.89 -0.25 11.46
N TYR A 77 -19.47 -0.85 10.41
CA TYR A 77 -20.84 -0.54 9.97
C TYR A 77 -21.89 -1.19 10.88
N ASP A 78 -21.61 -2.36 11.41
CA ASP A 78 -22.50 -3.12 12.26
C ASP A 78 -22.68 -2.46 13.64
N SER A 79 -23.81 -2.68 14.29
CA SER A 79 -23.95 -2.41 15.72
C SER A 79 -23.07 -3.36 16.53
N GLN A 80 -22.80 -3.03 17.78
CA GLN A 80 -22.00 -3.90 18.66
C GLN A 80 -22.56 -5.32 18.75
N THR A 81 -23.87 -5.46 18.91
CA THR A 81 -24.53 -6.77 18.99
C THR A 81 -24.36 -7.55 17.70
N GLU A 82 -24.64 -6.94 16.53
CA GLU A 82 -24.46 -7.59 15.24
C GLU A 82 -23.01 -7.98 14.97
N LEU A 83 -22.04 -7.14 15.36
CA LEU A 83 -20.63 -7.42 15.24
C LEU A 83 -20.23 -8.68 16.01
N PHE A 84 -20.62 -8.75 17.29
CA PHE A 84 -20.26 -9.87 18.15
C PHE A 84 -20.97 -11.16 17.72
N GLU A 85 -22.22 -11.09 17.23
CA GLU A 85 -22.90 -12.23 16.64
C GLU A 85 -22.23 -12.75 15.37
N LYS A 86 -21.78 -11.84 14.48
CA LYS A 86 -21.16 -12.19 13.21
C LYS A 86 -19.75 -12.78 13.35
N TYR A 87 -18.98 -12.27 14.28
CA TYR A 87 -17.53 -12.56 14.39
C TYR A 87 -17.14 -13.13 15.76
N GLN A 88 -17.98 -14.04 16.30
CA GLN A 88 -17.67 -14.75 17.55
C GLN A 88 -16.53 -15.75 17.36
N PRO A 89 -15.67 -15.94 18.40
CA PRO A 89 -15.56 -15.13 19.62
C PRO A 89 -14.59 -13.94 19.46
N GLN A 90 -13.84 -13.87 18.34
CA GLN A 90 -12.65 -13.02 18.19
C GLN A 90 -12.93 -11.53 18.23
N ALA A 91 -14.10 -11.08 17.71
CA ALA A 91 -14.39 -9.63 17.67
C ALA A 91 -14.49 -9.01 19.06
N GLU A 92 -15.08 -9.71 20.02
CA GLU A 92 -15.16 -9.23 21.41
C GLU A 92 -13.78 -9.15 22.08
N GLU A 93 -12.90 -10.11 21.80
CA GLU A 93 -11.52 -10.11 22.30
C GLU A 93 -10.71 -8.96 21.72
N HIS A 94 -10.85 -8.72 20.41
CA HIS A 94 -10.14 -7.63 19.72
C HIS A 94 -10.62 -6.27 20.19
N VAL A 95 -11.93 -6.08 20.32
CA VAL A 95 -12.51 -4.82 20.82
C VAL A 95 -12.04 -4.54 22.25
N ARG A 96 -12.08 -5.54 23.14
CA ARG A 96 -11.58 -5.39 24.52
C ARG A 96 -10.12 -4.96 24.53
N PHE A 97 -9.27 -5.60 23.71
CA PHE A 97 -7.87 -5.21 23.58
C PHE A 97 -7.73 -3.73 23.15
N LEU A 98 -8.50 -3.28 22.14
CA LEU A 98 -8.46 -1.89 21.68
C LEU A 98 -8.86 -0.90 22.80
N GLU A 99 -9.90 -1.22 23.56
CA GLU A 99 -10.37 -0.41 24.67
C GLU A 99 -9.37 -0.37 25.83
N ASP A 100 -8.74 -1.50 26.16
CA ASP A 100 -7.68 -1.62 27.18
C ASP A 100 -6.43 -0.81 26.82
N GLU A 101 -6.08 -0.75 25.51
CA GLU A 101 -5.01 0.10 24.96
C GLU A 101 -5.42 1.57 24.80
N GLY A 102 -6.63 1.96 25.26
CA GLY A 102 -7.12 3.33 25.22
C GLY A 102 -7.51 3.84 23.83
N GLN A 103 -7.69 2.93 22.88
CA GLN A 103 -8.09 3.26 21.52
C GLN A 103 -9.61 3.47 21.43
N THR A 104 -10.07 4.14 20.37
CA THR A 104 -11.49 4.39 20.17
C THR A 104 -12.13 3.39 19.23
N VAL A 105 -13.21 2.75 19.67
CA VAL A 105 -14.05 1.88 18.85
C VAL A 105 -15.42 2.52 18.63
N LEU A 106 -15.87 2.63 17.36
CA LEU A 106 -17.16 3.20 16.98
C LEU A 106 -17.96 2.21 16.13
N TYR A 107 -19.16 1.91 16.58
CA TYR A 107 -20.12 1.03 15.91
C TYR A 107 -21.11 1.83 15.06
N GLY A 108 -21.82 1.18 14.15
CA GLY A 108 -22.88 1.79 13.35
C GLY A 108 -22.40 2.95 12.49
N THR A 109 -21.12 2.93 12.06
CA THR A 109 -20.51 4.02 11.33
C THR A 109 -20.62 3.81 9.82
N ASP A 110 -21.43 4.66 9.18
CA ASP A 110 -21.61 4.65 7.72
C ASP A 110 -20.44 5.35 7.02
N ALA A 111 -19.64 4.60 6.29
CA ALA A 111 -18.51 5.11 5.52
C ALA A 111 -18.89 6.20 4.51
N THR A 112 -20.14 6.27 4.08
CA THR A 112 -20.62 7.28 3.12
C THR A 112 -20.96 8.62 3.78
N LYS A 113 -20.92 8.71 5.13
CA LYS A 113 -21.37 9.86 5.93
C LYS A 113 -20.41 10.18 7.10
N LEU A 114 -19.12 9.90 6.95
CA LEU A 114 -18.13 10.10 8.02
C LEU A 114 -18.08 11.55 8.49
N ASP A 115 -18.16 12.50 7.56
CA ASP A 115 -18.20 13.94 7.85
C ASP A 115 -19.42 14.38 8.66
N GLN A 116 -20.48 13.57 8.74
CA GLN A 116 -21.67 13.83 9.52
C GLN A 116 -21.64 13.15 10.90
N ASN A 117 -20.69 12.23 11.11
CA ASN A 117 -20.56 11.48 12.36
C ASN A 117 -20.12 12.42 13.50
N LYS A 118 -21.00 12.60 14.50
CA LYS A 118 -20.75 13.49 15.62
C LYS A 118 -19.60 13.03 16.52
N GLN A 119 -19.39 11.71 16.63
CA GLN A 119 -18.32 11.16 17.47
C GLN A 119 -16.95 11.42 16.84
N LEU A 120 -16.81 11.24 15.52
CA LEU A 120 -15.58 11.58 14.80
C LEU A 120 -15.27 13.06 14.88
N LYS A 121 -16.29 13.94 14.76
CA LYS A 121 -16.12 15.39 14.92
C LYS A 121 -15.71 15.78 16.34
N LYS A 122 -16.26 15.14 17.35
CA LYS A 122 -15.94 15.40 18.78
C LYS A 122 -14.49 15.06 19.11
N GLN A 123 -13.90 14.08 18.43
CA GLN A 123 -12.51 13.69 18.58
C GLN A 123 -11.52 14.61 17.84
N GLY A 124 -11.98 15.75 17.32
CA GLY A 124 -11.14 16.73 16.63
C GLY A 124 -11.09 16.55 15.11
N GLY A 125 -11.59 15.44 14.56
CA GLY A 125 -11.90 15.25 13.14
C GLY A 125 -10.76 15.48 12.14
N GLN A 126 -9.50 15.40 12.57
CA GLN A 126 -8.35 15.56 11.68
C GLN A 126 -7.45 14.33 11.81
N TYR A 127 -7.41 13.53 10.76
CA TYR A 127 -6.65 12.30 10.70
C TYR A 127 -5.50 12.42 9.69
N ASP A 128 -4.34 11.91 10.07
CA ASP A 128 -3.17 11.84 9.18
C ASP A 128 -3.35 10.73 8.15
N VAL A 129 -3.98 9.63 8.57
CA VAL A 129 -4.29 8.49 7.69
C VAL A 129 -5.70 8.00 7.91
N VAL A 130 -6.49 7.91 6.84
CA VAL A 130 -7.79 7.24 6.84
C VAL A 130 -7.70 6.00 5.97
N MET A 131 -7.98 4.83 6.54
CA MET A 131 -7.86 3.55 5.84
C MET A 131 -9.23 2.88 5.67
N PHE A 132 -9.48 2.36 4.48
CA PHE A 132 -10.62 1.49 4.22
C PHE A 132 -10.13 0.23 3.48
N ASN A 133 -9.96 -0.84 4.23
CA ASN A 133 -9.50 -2.09 3.70
C ASN A 133 -10.67 -2.92 3.16
N PHE A 134 -10.54 -3.35 1.92
CA PHE A 134 -11.48 -4.24 1.23
C PHE A 134 -12.94 -3.77 1.30
N PRO A 135 -13.24 -2.49 1.00
CA PRO A 135 -14.59 -1.95 1.01
C PRO A 135 -15.52 -2.77 0.12
N HIS A 136 -16.72 -3.08 0.62
CA HIS A 136 -17.70 -3.84 -0.12
C HIS A 136 -19.14 -3.59 0.38
N VAL A 137 -20.09 -3.38 -0.54
CA VAL A 137 -21.52 -3.14 -0.20
C VAL A 137 -22.28 -4.40 0.16
N GLY A 138 -21.63 -5.57 0.19
CA GLY A 138 -22.30 -6.87 0.29
C GLY A 138 -22.94 -7.30 -1.04
N GLY A 139 -23.57 -8.47 -1.05
CA GLY A 139 -24.20 -9.05 -2.23
C GLY A 139 -25.56 -8.44 -2.56
N LYS A 140 -25.64 -7.14 -2.89
CA LYS A 140 -26.89 -6.45 -3.21
C LYS A 140 -27.52 -6.85 -4.55
N SER A 141 -26.73 -7.43 -5.47
CA SER A 141 -27.22 -7.82 -6.81
C SER A 141 -26.46 -9.04 -7.33
N LYS A 142 -27.14 -9.89 -8.08
CA LYS A 142 -26.51 -10.98 -8.87
C LYS A 142 -25.94 -10.47 -10.19
N ASP A 143 -26.34 -9.28 -10.65
CA ASP A 143 -25.81 -8.61 -11.83
C ASP A 143 -24.47 -7.96 -11.51
N VAL A 144 -23.40 -8.40 -12.18
CA VAL A 144 -22.03 -7.94 -11.95
C VAL A 144 -21.89 -6.43 -12.20
N ASN A 145 -22.48 -5.92 -13.30
CA ASN A 145 -22.37 -4.49 -13.62
C ASN A 145 -23.06 -3.62 -12.58
N ARG A 146 -24.21 -4.05 -12.08
CA ARG A 146 -24.93 -3.36 -11.01
C ARG A 146 -24.16 -3.43 -9.71
N GLN A 147 -23.57 -4.58 -9.38
CA GLN A 147 -22.73 -4.72 -8.19
C GLN A 147 -21.47 -3.83 -8.26
N VAL A 148 -20.83 -3.73 -9.44
CA VAL A 148 -19.72 -2.80 -9.68
C VAL A 148 -20.14 -1.36 -9.39
N ARG A 149 -21.29 -0.91 -9.92
CA ARG A 149 -21.80 0.46 -9.69
C ARG A 149 -22.03 0.75 -8.21
N PHE A 150 -22.62 -0.17 -7.46
CA PHE A 150 -22.85 0.00 -6.02
C PHE A 150 -21.53 0.17 -5.25
N ASN A 151 -20.48 -0.59 -5.61
CA ASN A 151 -19.17 -0.43 -4.98
C ASN A 151 -18.48 0.88 -5.42
N GLN A 152 -18.66 1.31 -6.66
CA GLN A 152 -18.19 2.62 -7.14
C GLN A 152 -18.87 3.77 -6.38
N GLU A 153 -20.18 3.69 -6.16
CA GLU A 153 -20.97 4.67 -5.38
C GLU A 153 -20.51 4.72 -3.92
N LEU A 154 -20.26 3.56 -3.31
CA LEU A 154 -19.67 3.46 -1.97
C LEU A 154 -18.34 4.21 -1.90
N LEU A 155 -17.41 3.94 -2.82
CA LEU A 155 -16.08 4.54 -2.83
C LEU A 155 -16.11 6.05 -3.08
N VAL A 156 -16.93 6.53 -4.01
CA VAL A 156 -17.09 7.97 -4.26
C VAL A 156 -17.64 8.68 -3.03
N SER A 157 -18.67 8.10 -2.40
CA SER A 157 -19.27 8.67 -1.20
C SER A 157 -18.29 8.65 -0.01
N PHE A 158 -17.55 7.55 0.16
CA PHE A 158 -16.47 7.44 1.13
C PHE A 158 -15.42 8.53 0.95
N PHE A 159 -14.88 8.70 -0.26
CA PHE A 159 -13.89 9.75 -0.52
C PHE A 159 -14.42 11.13 -0.18
N LYS A 160 -15.63 11.46 -0.60
CA LYS A 160 -16.25 12.77 -0.33
C LYS A 160 -16.46 13.02 1.15
N SER A 161 -16.92 12.01 1.91
CA SER A 161 -17.16 12.13 3.36
C SER A 161 -15.86 12.13 4.18
N THR A 162 -14.77 11.59 3.63
CA THR A 162 -13.46 11.52 4.30
C THR A 162 -12.64 12.79 4.14
N ILE A 163 -12.68 13.44 2.96
CA ILE A 163 -11.86 14.63 2.66
C ILE A 163 -11.94 15.71 3.75
N PRO A 164 -13.11 16.06 4.33
CA PRO A 164 -13.19 17.04 5.41
C PRO A 164 -12.54 16.62 6.72
N LEU A 165 -12.28 15.32 6.91
CA LEU A 165 -11.67 14.75 8.12
C LEU A 165 -10.15 14.61 8.02
N LEU A 166 -9.55 14.87 6.87
CA LEU A 166 -8.10 14.78 6.70
C LEU A 166 -7.40 15.98 7.30
N ALA A 167 -6.34 15.70 8.04
CA ALA A 167 -5.34 16.70 8.42
C ALA A 167 -4.66 17.29 7.17
N THR A 168 -3.92 18.38 7.35
CA THR A 168 -3.09 18.96 6.28
C THR A 168 -1.99 17.96 5.88
N GLY A 169 -1.94 17.58 4.61
CA GLY A 169 -1.03 16.53 4.14
C GLY A 169 -1.47 15.10 4.44
N GLY A 170 -2.63 14.92 5.08
CA GLY A 170 -3.19 13.60 5.39
C GLY A 170 -3.56 12.81 4.14
N THR A 171 -3.61 11.50 4.28
CA THR A 171 -3.82 10.55 3.18
C THR A 171 -5.02 9.64 3.40
N ILE A 172 -5.61 9.19 2.30
CA ILE A 172 -6.62 8.13 2.30
C ILE A 172 -5.99 6.88 1.69
N VAL A 173 -6.08 5.76 2.37
CA VAL A 173 -5.60 4.46 1.89
C VAL A 173 -6.79 3.55 1.65
N VAL A 174 -6.90 3.02 0.42
CA VAL A 174 -7.90 2.00 0.09
C VAL A 174 -7.20 0.76 -0.42
N THR A 175 -7.49 -0.38 0.20
CA THR A 175 -6.96 -1.68 -0.21
C THR A 175 -8.05 -2.48 -0.93
N LEU A 176 -7.73 -3.01 -2.11
CA LEU A 176 -8.63 -3.85 -2.92
C LEU A 176 -7.92 -5.13 -3.32
N PHE A 177 -8.67 -6.22 -3.51
CA PHE A 177 -8.15 -7.39 -4.19
C PHE A 177 -7.78 -7.08 -5.63
N GLU A 178 -6.79 -7.76 -6.16
CA GLU A 178 -6.43 -7.69 -7.58
C GLU A 178 -7.32 -8.63 -8.40
N GLY A 179 -7.54 -8.27 -9.67
CA GLY A 179 -8.40 -9.01 -10.59
C GLY A 179 -9.86 -8.56 -10.58
N GLU A 180 -10.68 -9.19 -11.41
CA GLU A 180 -12.11 -8.90 -11.49
C GLU A 180 -12.87 -9.46 -10.28
N PRO A 181 -13.93 -8.77 -9.83
CA PRO A 181 -14.52 -7.54 -10.39
C PRO A 181 -13.86 -6.24 -9.89
N TYR A 182 -12.86 -6.28 -9.03
CA TYR A 182 -12.28 -5.10 -8.35
C TYR A 182 -11.58 -4.14 -9.31
N THR A 183 -10.95 -4.66 -10.37
CA THR A 183 -10.34 -3.84 -11.42
C THR A 183 -11.36 -3.01 -12.19
N LEU A 184 -12.60 -3.50 -12.31
CA LEU A 184 -13.72 -2.79 -12.96
C LEU A 184 -14.21 -1.58 -12.13
N TRP A 185 -13.84 -1.51 -10.85
CA TRP A 185 -14.23 -0.36 -10.02
C TRP A 185 -13.44 0.89 -10.37
N ASN A 186 -12.29 0.76 -11.01
CA ASN A 186 -11.47 1.86 -11.49
C ASN A 186 -11.16 2.91 -10.40
N ILE A 187 -10.69 2.43 -9.26
CA ILE A 187 -10.49 3.21 -8.02
C ILE A 187 -9.73 4.52 -8.23
N ARG A 188 -8.75 4.53 -9.16
CA ARG A 188 -7.92 5.73 -9.44
C ARG A 188 -8.76 6.86 -10.04
N ASP A 189 -9.68 6.55 -10.94
CA ASP A 189 -10.56 7.54 -11.55
C ASP A 189 -11.65 7.99 -10.58
N LEU A 190 -12.14 7.11 -9.70
CA LEU A 190 -13.06 7.49 -8.63
C LEU A 190 -12.40 8.49 -7.65
N GLY A 191 -11.15 8.26 -7.29
CA GLY A 191 -10.38 9.20 -6.47
C GLY A 191 -10.24 10.56 -7.16
N ARG A 192 -9.83 10.59 -8.44
CA ARG A 192 -9.71 11.82 -9.22
C ARG A 192 -11.05 12.57 -9.34
N HIS A 193 -12.14 11.83 -9.58
CA HIS A 193 -13.50 12.40 -9.62
C HIS A 193 -13.89 13.06 -8.29
N SER A 194 -13.40 12.53 -7.18
CA SER A 194 -13.67 13.04 -5.83
C SER A 194 -12.74 14.18 -5.40
N GLY A 195 -11.82 14.65 -6.25
CA GLY A 195 -10.89 15.73 -5.93
C GLY A 195 -9.57 15.27 -5.29
N LEU A 196 -9.28 13.97 -5.41
CA LEU A 196 -8.04 13.35 -4.93
C LEU A 196 -7.09 13.06 -6.09
N GLU A 197 -5.81 12.85 -5.75
CA GLU A 197 -4.81 12.28 -6.67
C GLU A 197 -4.13 11.09 -6.02
N VAL A 198 -3.72 10.13 -6.84
CA VAL A 198 -2.98 8.96 -6.37
C VAL A 198 -1.54 9.37 -6.13
N GLN A 199 -1.09 9.31 -4.88
CA GLN A 199 0.30 9.53 -4.51
C GLN A 199 1.17 8.32 -4.87
N ARG A 200 0.72 7.13 -4.48
CA ARG A 200 1.42 5.85 -4.74
C ARG A 200 0.45 4.68 -4.63
N SER A 201 0.89 3.52 -5.12
CA SER A 201 0.22 2.24 -4.85
C SER A 201 1.26 1.13 -4.69
N PHE A 202 0.99 0.15 -3.85
CA PHE A 202 1.89 -0.95 -3.55
C PHE A 202 1.11 -2.24 -3.28
N LYS A 203 1.79 -3.37 -3.34
CA LYS A 203 1.20 -4.66 -2.98
C LYS A 203 0.87 -4.65 -1.49
N PHE A 204 -0.36 -5.00 -1.13
CA PHE A 204 -0.72 -5.28 0.25
C PHE A 204 -0.15 -6.64 0.63
N THR A 205 0.52 -6.72 1.77
CA THR A 205 1.18 -7.92 2.27
C THR A 205 0.63 -8.20 3.65
N ALA A 206 -0.27 -9.19 3.76
CA ALA A 206 -0.94 -9.51 5.02
C ALA A 206 0.06 -9.95 6.12
N GLU A 207 1.16 -10.57 5.71
CA GLU A 207 2.24 -10.98 6.63
C GLU A 207 2.93 -9.80 7.33
N ALA A 208 2.72 -8.57 6.85
CA ALA A 208 3.17 -7.36 7.54
C ALA A 208 2.32 -6.99 8.77
N TYR A 209 1.19 -7.66 8.95
CA TYR A 209 0.22 -7.42 10.02
C TYR A 209 -0.08 -8.73 10.75
N PRO A 210 0.86 -9.27 11.56
CA PRO A 210 0.64 -10.48 12.33
C PRO A 210 -0.63 -10.38 13.18
N GLY A 211 -1.41 -11.46 13.21
CA GLY A 211 -2.72 -11.45 13.89
C GLY A 211 -3.89 -10.95 13.04
N TYR A 212 -3.64 -10.27 11.92
CA TYR A 212 -4.71 -9.91 10.99
C TYR A 212 -5.29 -11.13 10.28
N SER A 213 -6.61 -11.23 10.27
CA SER A 213 -7.39 -12.22 9.52
C SER A 213 -8.48 -11.52 8.72
N HIS A 214 -8.53 -11.79 7.41
CA HIS A 214 -9.53 -11.14 6.56
C HIS A 214 -10.93 -11.70 6.80
N SER A 215 -11.76 -10.94 7.50
CA SER A 215 -13.14 -11.30 7.81
C SER A 215 -14.10 -10.95 6.67
N ARG A 216 -15.06 -11.83 6.41
CA ARG A 216 -16.11 -11.57 5.40
C ARG A 216 -17.16 -10.64 5.95
N THR A 217 -17.72 -9.77 5.10
CA THR A 217 -18.85 -8.89 5.43
C THR A 217 -20.08 -9.64 6.00
N LEU A 218 -20.25 -10.91 5.66
CA LEU A 218 -21.34 -11.77 6.14
C LEU A 218 -21.05 -12.49 7.46
N GLY A 219 -19.88 -12.26 8.04
CA GLY A 219 -19.45 -12.92 9.28
C GLY A 219 -18.77 -14.28 9.08
N ASN A 220 -18.51 -14.94 10.21
CA ASN A 220 -17.92 -16.27 10.25
C ASN A 220 -18.88 -17.30 9.67
N ILE A 221 -18.39 -18.18 8.78
CA ILE A 221 -19.20 -19.26 8.25
C ILE A 221 -18.98 -20.49 9.13
N GLN A 222 -20.04 -20.97 9.76
CA GLN A 222 -20.02 -22.24 10.50
C GLN A 222 -19.65 -23.38 9.54
N GLY A 223 -18.61 -24.15 9.87
CA GLY A 223 -18.07 -25.20 9.02
C GLY A 223 -17.29 -24.69 7.80
N GLY A 224 -16.89 -23.44 7.83
CA GLY A 224 -16.21 -22.73 6.74
C GLY A 224 -14.98 -23.43 6.25
N GLY A 225 -15.04 -23.96 5.03
CA GLY A 225 -13.85 -24.38 4.30
C GLY A 225 -12.91 -23.18 4.16
N GLY A 226 -11.65 -23.43 4.41
CA GLY A 226 -10.47 -22.58 4.43
C GLY A 226 -10.35 -21.44 3.42
N TRP A 227 -11.37 -20.58 3.31
CA TRP A 227 -11.23 -19.33 2.56
C TRP A 227 -10.37 -18.38 3.38
N LYS A 228 -9.23 -18.05 2.83
CA LYS A 228 -8.28 -17.11 3.42
C LYS A 228 -8.14 -15.92 2.49
N GLY A 229 -8.84 -14.83 2.82
CA GLY A 229 -8.79 -13.61 2.03
C GLY A 229 -7.41 -12.98 2.04
N GLU A 230 -6.67 -13.16 3.11
CA GLU A 230 -5.29 -12.68 3.30
C GLU A 230 -4.29 -13.32 2.33
N GLU A 231 -4.57 -14.51 1.79
CA GLU A 231 -3.72 -15.17 0.79
C GLU A 231 -3.94 -14.66 -0.65
N ARG A 232 -4.97 -13.82 -0.86
CA ARG A 232 -5.26 -13.25 -2.18
C ARG A 232 -4.39 -12.04 -2.46
N ASP A 233 -3.94 -11.92 -3.72
CA ASP A 233 -3.24 -10.71 -4.15
C ASP A 233 -4.13 -9.47 -3.98
N ALA A 234 -3.59 -8.48 -3.31
CA ALA A 234 -4.26 -7.23 -3.03
C ALA A 234 -3.30 -6.03 -3.18
N ARG A 235 -3.87 -4.86 -3.40
CA ARG A 235 -3.14 -3.62 -3.63
C ARG A 235 -3.74 -2.48 -2.83
N SER A 236 -2.88 -1.77 -2.12
CA SER A 236 -3.22 -0.52 -1.46
C SER A 236 -2.93 0.67 -2.37
N TYR A 237 -3.87 1.60 -2.40
CA TYR A 237 -3.80 2.87 -3.13
C TYR A 237 -3.82 4.00 -2.13
N VAL A 238 -2.79 4.84 -2.15
CA VAL A 238 -2.67 6.01 -1.30
C VAL A 238 -3.07 7.24 -2.09
N PHE A 239 -4.05 7.97 -1.58
CA PHE A 239 -4.58 9.19 -2.15
C PHE A 239 -4.27 10.39 -1.24
N GLN A 240 -4.07 11.54 -1.84
CA GLN A 240 -3.96 12.83 -1.17
C GLN A 240 -4.90 13.84 -1.81
N LYS A 241 -5.18 14.95 -1.14
CA LYS A 241 -5.94 16.05 -1.75
C LYS A 241 -5.16 16.61 -2.94
N LYS A 242 -5.86 16.90 -4.02
CA LYS A 242 -5.24 17.48 -5.20
C LYS A 242 -4.64 18.85 -4.87
N GLY A 243 -3.33 19.00 -5.12
CA GLY A 243 -2.57 20.22 -4.83
C GLY A 243 -1.69 20.15 -3.57
N ASP A 244 -1.91 19.20 -2.65
CA ASP A 244 -1.08 19.06 -1.45
C ASP A 244 0.36 18.59 -1.76
N SER A 245 0.56 17.91 -2.88
CA SER A 245 1.90 17.50 -3.35
C SER A 245 2.84 18.67 -3.66
N ALA A 246 2.29 19.84 -4.02
CA ALA A 246 3.09 21.03 -4.31
C ALA A 246 3.73 21.64 -3.06
N THR A 247 3.18 21.41 -1.86
CA THR A 247 3.69 21.96 -0.60
C THR A 247 4.74 21.06 0.07
N ALA A 248 4.72 19.76 -0.17
CA ALA A 248 5.69 18.81 0.39
C ALA A 248 7.10 18.95 -0.22
N GLY A 249 7.23 19.52 -1.42
CA GLY A 249 8.50 19.74 -2.13
C GLY A 249 9.31 20.93 -1.62
N THR A 250 8.71 21.86 -0.87
CA THR A 250 9.37 23.10 -0.40
C THR A 250 9.92 23.05 1.03
N ALA A 251 9.61 22.02 1.80
CA ALA A 251 10.00 21.93 3.21
C ALA A 251 11.34 21.23 3.50
N LYS A 252 12.10 20.76 2.50
CA LYS A 252 13.41 20.10 2.68
C LYS A 252 14.54 20.78 1.92
N SER A 253 14.74 22.07 2.11
CA SER A 253 15.97 22.77 1.77
C SER A 253 16.38 23.71 2.89
N THR A 254 16.75 23.17 4.04
CA THR A 254 17.55 23.89 5.01
C THR A 254 18.98 23.94 4.47
N LYS A 255 19.33 25.05 3.82
CA LYS A 255 20.70 25.42 3.49
C LYS A 255 21.53 25.38 4.76
N LYS A 256 22.57 24.51 4.79
CA LYS A 256 23.66 24.64 5.75
C LYS A 256 24.32 26.02 5.57
N PRO A 257 24.64 26.75 6.63
CA PRO A 257 25.37 27.99 6.50
C PRO A 257 26.80 27.68 6.08
N ASP A 258 27.24 28.32 4.98
CA ASP A 258 28.61 28.34 4.49
C ASP A 258 29.55 28.85 5.56
N GLN A 259 30.44 28.01 6.05
CA GLN A 259 31.60 28.42 6.84
C GLN A 259 32.60 29.14 5.90
N LYS A 260 32.59 30.47 5.94
CA LYS A 260 33.56 31.32 5.33
C LYS A 260 34.92 31.07 5.98
N ARG A 261 35.79 30.35 5.31
CA ARG A 261 37.22 30.21 5.64
C ARG A 261 37.86 31.60 5.58
N LYS A 262 38.28 32.13 6.74
CA LYS A 262 39.24 33.23 6.83
C LYS A 262 40.61 32.70 6.35
N ARG A 263 41.10 33.20 5.23
CA ARG A 263 42.49 33.18 4.89
C ARG A 263 43.19 34.38 5.53
N GLY A 264 44.14 34.07 6.40
CA GLY A 264 45.12 35.07 6.85
C GLY A 264 46.04 35.44 5.70
N GLY A 265 46.43 36.67 5.62
CA GLY A 265 47.42 37.24 4.77
C GLY A 265 48.05 38.40 5.48
N GLU A 266 49.27 38.16 6.02
CA GLU A 266 50.20 39.18 6.51
C GLU A 266 50.74 40.02 5.34
N GLY A 267 51.12 41.23 5.62
CA GLY A 267 51.93 42.03 4.68
C GLY A 267 51.87 43.53 4.94
N LEU A 268 52.67 44.01 5.88
CA LEU A 268 53.74 45.04 5.75
C LEU A 268 53.37 46.43 5.21
N SER A 269 53.43 47.43 6.12
CA SER A 269 54.40 48.54 6.15
C SER A 269 54.43 49.49 4.94
N SER A 270 54.15 50.74 5.14
CA SER A 270 55.06 51.89 4.95
C SER A 270 54.33 53.22 5.07
N ASP A 271 54.83 54.00 5.96
CA ASP A 271 55.10 55.43 6.01
C ASP A 271 54.75 56.25 4.75
N ASP A 272 54.10 57.41 4.89
CA ASP A 272 54.77 58.70 4.85
C ASP A 272 53.77 59.86 4.74
N ASP A 273 54.07 60.87 5.49
CA ASP A 273 53.87 62.33 5.40
C ASP A 273 52.71 62.98 4.63
N GLY A 274 52.09 63.96 5.34
CA GLY A 274 51.37 65.07 4.78
C GLY A 274 50.41 65.74 5.77
#